data_164e92770c6a09dc05da0e1131f08542
#
_entry.id   164e92770c6a09dc05da0e1131f08542
#
_cell.length_a   1.000
_cell.length_b   1.000
_cell.length_c   1.000
_cell.angle_alpha   90.00
_cell.angle_beta   90.00
_cell.angle_gamma   90.00
#
_symmetry.space_group_name_H-M   'P 1'
#
loop_
_entity.id
_entity.type
_entity.pdbx_description
1 polymer ?
#
loop_
_entity_poly.entity_id
_entity_poly.type
_entity_poly.pdbx_seq_one_letter_code
_entity_poly.pdbx_strand_id
1 'polypeptide(L)'
;MNRINSKNSSNAVSNIKNITHLKLSVLLSSILLMLAFAFFIYASFNPKDTAASSKKPVYSDSGSNSGSNLGSDSVSNSGSDSSYNSGSGSDGINGGSIKGNCVAGKKALPIYCIQTDEKKISISFDAAWGADDTIKLLDILDKHNVKTTFFMTGGWVSTYPDMVKEIYNRGHDLGNHSENHKEMSKLSASEQKEEITAVDNKIKELTGYDCFLFRPPYGDYNSLLINTVYGCNHYPVQWDVDSLDWKDYGVDSIIKTVTRHKALGNGSIILMHNGAKFTAEALD
;
A
#
# COMPACT_ATOMS: atom_id res chain seq x y z
N MET A 1 -68.85 23.94 36.60
CA MET A 1 -68.16 23.54 35.37
C MET A 1 -66.82 24.26 35.10
N ASN A 2 -66.12 24.85 36.07
CA ASN A 2 -64.96 25.73 35.86
C ASN A 2 -63.60 25.22 36.48
N ARG A 3 -63.50 23.97 36.94
CA ARG A 3 -62.25 23.45 37.52
C ARG A 3 -61.38 22.49 36.61
N ILE A 4 -61.91 22.10 35.47
CA ILE A 4 -61.19 21.15 34.56
C ILE A 4 -60.29 21.92 33.56
N ASN A 5 -60.58 23.19 33.23
CA ASN A 5 -59.79 23.92 32.23
C ASN A 5 -58.43 24.49 32.73
N SER A 6 -58.26 24.66 34.06
CA SER A 6 -56.99 25.22 34.57
C SER A 6 -55.81 24.23 34.66
N LYS A 7 -56.13 22.95 34.88
CA LYS A 7 -55.09 21.92 34.94
C LYS A 7 -54.50 21.58 33.57
N ASN A 8 -55.29 21.63 32.49
CA ASN A 8 -54.80 21.35 31.15
C ASN A 8 -53.89 22.46 30.60
N SER A 9 -54.16 23.71 30.98
CA SER A 9 -53.36 24.88 30.59
C SER A 9 -51.96 24.88 31.27
N SER A 10 -51.88 24.49 32.57
CA SER A 10 -50.61 24.43 33.30
C SER A 10 -49.71 23.30 32.80
N ASN A 11 -50.29 22.16 32.42
CA ASN A 11 -49.50 21.02 31.85
C ASN A 11 -48.99 21.33 30.44
N ALA A 12 -49.74 22.06 29.63
CA ALA A 12 -49.30 22.49 28.29
C ALA A 12 -48.12 23.48 28.37
N VAL A 13 -48.18 24.44 29.29
CA VAL A 13 -47.07 25.41 29.50
C VAL A 13 -45.82 24.74 30.06
N SER A 14 -45.97 23.75 30.97
CA SER A 14 -44.86 22.98 31.49
C SER A 14 -44.18 22.14 30.38
N ASN A 15 -44.94 21.48 29.52
CA ASN A 15 -44.43 20.72 28.41
C ASN A 15 -43.68 21.58 27.37
N ILE A 16 -44.17 22.78 27.07
CA ILE A 16 -43.50 23.73 26.17
C ILE A 16 -42.17 24.18 26.75
N LYS A 17 -42.10 24.49 28.06
CA LYS A 17 -40.84 24.85 28.72
C LYS A 17 -39.84 23.71 28.71
N ASN A 18 -40.25 22.47 28.93
CA ASN A 18 -39.37 21.31 28.88
C ASN A 18 -38.81 21.04 27.47
N ILE A 19 -39.63 21.24 26.42
CA ILE A 19 -39.19 21.09 25.03
C ILE A 19 -38.19 22.18 24.64
N THR A 20 -38.38 23.42 25.09
CA THR A 20 -37.46 24.52 24.84
C THR A 20 -36.13 24.33 25.57
N HIS A 21 -36.13 23.85 26.82
CA HIS A 21 -34.90 23.52 27.55
C HIS A 21 -34.13 22.35 26.91
N LEU A 22 -34.84 21.33 26.44
CA LEU A 22 -34.22 20.20 25.76
C LEU A 22 -33.56 20.64 24.43
N LYS A 23 -34.25 21.45 23.63
CA LYS A 23 -33.71 22.01 22.38
C LYS A 23 -32.48 22.91 22.62
N LEU A 24 -32.51 23.73 23.68
CA LEU A 24 -31.39 24.59 24.04
C LEU A 24 -30.20 23.79 24.55
N SER A 25 -30.40 22.72 25.31
CA SER A 25 -29.37 21.84 25.79
C SER A 25 -28.69 21.09 24.63
N VAL A 26 -29.45 20.59 23.65
CA VAL A 26 -28.89 19.92 22.45
C VAL A 26 -28.09 20.91 21.59
N LEU A 27 -28.57 22.16 21.45
CA LEU A 27 -27.86 23.18 20.69
C LEU A 27 -26.54 23.56 21.38
N LEU A 28 -26.54 23.73 22.70
CA LEU A 28 -25.32 24.04 23.46
C LEU A 28 -24.29 22.91 23.43
N SER A 29 -24.72 21.63 23.47
CA SER A 29 -23.82 20.50 23.38
C SER A 29 -23.19 20.37 21.98
N SER A 30 -23.94 20.67 20.91
CA SER A 30 -23.40 20.66 19.55
C SER A 30 -22.40 21.80 19.31
N ILE A 31 -22.63 22.99 19.87
CA ILE A 31 -21.66 24.09 19.80
C ILE A 31 -20.37 23.74 20.56
N LEU A 32 -20.48 23.11 21.74
CA LEU A 32 -19.33 22.71 22.54
C LEU A 32 -18.49 21.66 21.78
N LEU A 33 -19.13 20.73 21.10
CA LEU A 33 -18.46 19.71 20.28
C LEU A 33 -17.73 20.35 19.10
N MET A 34 -18.34 21.33 18.44
CA MET A 34 -17.70 22.06 17.33
C MET A 34 -16.49 22.89 17.80
N LEU A 35 -16.58 23.51 18.98
CA LEU A 35 -15.45 24.25 19.56
C LEU A 35 -14.31 23.33 19.99
N ALA A 36 -14.60 22.15 20.54
CA ALA A 36 -13.62 21.15 20.87
C ALA A 36 -12.89 20.62 19.61
N PHE A 37 -13.64 20.38 18.53
CA PHE A 37 -13.10 19.96 17.25
C PHE A 37 -12.23 21.05 16.61
N ALA A 38 -12.68 22.30 16.64
CA ALA A 38 -11.89 23.45 16.17
C ALA A 38 -10.59 23.63 16.98
N PHE A 39 -10.65 23.44 18.31
CA PHE A 39 -9.47 23.48 19.17
C PHE A 39 -8.49 22.33 18.88
N PHE A 40 -9.02 21.14 18.61
CA PHE A 40 -8.19 19.98 18.23
C PHE A 40 -7.46 20.22 16.90
N ILE A 41 -8.15 20.77 15.90
CA ILE A 41 -7.52 21.17 14.62
C ILE A 41 -6.46 22.26 14.86
N TYR A 42 -6.77 23.29 15.63
CA TYR A 42 -5.83 24.37 15.93
C TYR A 42 -4.57 23.85 16.66
N ALA A 43 -4.73 22.94 17.63
CA ALA A 43 -3.61 22.31 18.34
C ALA A 43 -2.75 21.40 17.44
N SER A 44 -3.37 20.77 16.44
CA SER A 44 -2.67 19.92 15.46
C SER A 44 -1.82 20.74 14.45
N PHE A 45 -2.21 22.00 14.18
CA PHE A 45 -1.51 22.89 13.25
C PHE A 45 -0.48 23.82 13.90
N ASN A 46 -0.43 23.90 15.25
CA ASN A 46 0.53 24.73 16.00
C ASN A 46 1.21 23.90 17.11
N PRO A 47 2.17 23.05 16.80
CA PRO A 47 3.02 22.45 17.84
C PRO A 47 3.93 23.54 18.42
N LYS A 48 3.62 24.01 19.63
CA LYS A 48 4.57 24.80 20.43
C LYS A 48 5.68 23.87 20.89
N ASP A 49 6.92 24.27 20.55
CA ASP A 49 8.16 23.66 20.97
C ASP A 49 8.17 23.30 22.46
N THR A 50 8.17 22.01 22.76
CA THR A 50 8.63 21.52 24.04
C THR A 50 10.01 20.92 23.83
N ALA A 51 11.02 21.75 24.03
CA ALA A 51 12.41 21.34 24.16
C ALA A 51 12.56 20.44 25.37
N ALA A 52 12.74 19.14 25.17
CA ALA A 52 13.28 18.23 26.15
C ALA A 52 14.65 17.76 25.66
N SER A 53 15.66 18.28 26.37
CA SER A 53 17.07 17.92 26.27
C SER A 53 17.26 16.39 26.43
N SER A 54 17.75 15.71 25.40
CA SER A 54 18.38 14.40 25.54
C SER A 54 19.77 14.43 24.94
N LYS A 55 20.75 14.17 25.82
CA LYS A 55 22.18 14.14 25.57
C LYS A 55 22.53 13.10 24.50
N LYS A 56 23.27 13.53 23.46
CA LYS A 56 23.97 12.62 22.53
C LYS A 56 25.17 11.97 23.23
N PRO A 57 25.45 10.69 22.97
CA PRO A 57 26.76 10.13 23.31
C PRO A 57 27.81 10.61 22.30
N VAL A 58 28.89 11.12 22.80
CA VAL A 58 30.12 11.51 22.07
C VAL A 58 30.87 10.23 21.75
N TYR A 59 31.15 9.97 20.46
CA TYR A 59 32.14 9.01 20.04
C TYR A 59 33.34 9.77 19.48
N SER A 60 34.50 9.61 20.15
CA SER A 60 35.78 10.23 19.82
C SER A 60 36.38 9.58 18.58
N ASP A 61 36.67 10.39 17.59
CA ASP A 61 37.51 10.05 16.45
C ASP A 61 38.95 10.47 16.74
N SER A 62 39.87 9.52 16.52
CA SER A 62 41.30 9.82 16.53
C SER A 62 41.98 9.08 15.38
N GLY A 63 42.51 9.83 14.43
CA GLY A 63 43.42 9.22 13.44
C GLY A 63 43.63 10.06 12.19
N SER A 64 44.57 10.98 12.27
CA SER A 64 45.23 11.74 11.21
C SER A 64 45.86 10.88 10.07
N ASN A 65 45.85 11.31 8.82
CA ASN A 65 46.98 11.92 8.12
C ASN A 65 46.76 12.15 6.62
N SER A 66 46.91 13.34 6.20
CA SER A 66 47.67 13.99 5.13
C SER A 66 48.08 13.21 3.88
N GLY A 67 47.83 13.85 2.70
CA GLY A 67 48.55 13.58 1.47
C GLY A 67 47.91 14.19 0.22
N SER A 68 48.45 15.37 -0.13
CA SER A 68 48.25 16.12 -1.38
C SER A 68 48.73 15.36 -2.61
N ASN A 69 48.10 15.47 -3.79
CA ASN A 69 48.63 16.21 -4.91
C ASN A 69 47.79 16.14 -6.18
N LEU A 70 47.83 17.21 -6.89
CA LEU A 70 47.43 17.62 -8.23
C LEU A 70 47.81 16.66 -9.36
N GLY A 71 46.97 16.64 -10.44
CA GLY A 71 47.35 16.16 -11.74
C GLY A 71 46.15 16.15 -12.70
N SER A 72 46.07 17.18 -13.54
CA SER A 72 45.27 17.26 -14.75
C SER A 72 45.76 16.23 -15.78
N ASP A 73 44.87 15.63 -16.59
CA ASP A 73 44.85 15.70 -18.05
C ASP A 73 43.83 14.74 -18.69
N SER A 74 43.11 15.31 -19.56
CA SER A 74 42.43 14.99 -20.82
C SER A 74 42.40 13.54 -21.38
N VAL A 75 41.15 13.22 -21.88
CA VAL A 75 40.78 12.59 -23.17
C VAL A 75 41.09 11.10 -23.37
N SER A 76 40.06 10.27 -23.48
CA SER A 76 39.54 9.63 -24.71
C SER A 76 38.65 8.42 -24.45
N ASN A 77 37.63 8.39 -25.21
CA ASN A 77 36.63 7.40 -25.57
C ASN A 77 37.16 5.94 -25.68
N SER A 78 36.48 5.00 -25.04
CA SER A 78 36.14 3.70 -25.64
C SER A 78 35.35 2.85 -24.63
N GLY A 79 34.30 2.19 -25.12
CA GLY A 79 33.39 1.37 -24.37
C GLY A 79 34.03 0.10 -23.80
N SER A 80 33.42 -0.39 -22.75
CA SER A 80 33.36 -1.84 -22.47
C SER A 80 32.51 -2.10 -21.22
N ASP A 81 31.78 -3.20 -21.31
CA ASP A 81 31.05 -3.95 -20.34
C ASP A 81 31.40 -3.71 -18.87
N SER A 82 30.40 -3.35 -18.08
CA SER A 82 30.49 -3.50 -16.64
C SER A 82 29.47 -4.52 -16.13
N SER A 83 29.94 -5.74 -15.98
CA SER A 83 29.38 -6.76 -15.12
C SER A 83 29.44 -6.26 -13.66
N TYR A 84 28.28 -6.04 -13.04
CA TYR A 84 28.23 -5.82 -11.60
C TYR A 84 28.32 -7.14 -10.85
N ASN A 85 29.50 -7.38 -10.31
CA ASN A 85 29.75 -8.40 -9.32
C ASN A 85 29.73 -7.72 -7.95
N SER A 86 28.69 -7.92 -7.16
CA SER A 86 28.65 -7.47 -5.77
C SER A 86 28.75 -8.68 -4.85
N GLY A 87 29.88 -8.72 -4.15
CA GLY A 87 30.19 -9.71 -3.13
C GLY A 87 29.50 -9.44 -1.80
N SER A 88 29.01 -10.50 -1.27
CA SER A 88 28.93 -11.01 0.10
C SER A 88 28.40 -10.17 1.25
N GLY A 89 27.36 -10.73 1.88
CA GLY A 89 26.95 -10.55 3.27
C GLY A 89 25.68 -11.35 3.59
N SER A 90 25.86 -12.62 3.91
CA SER A 90 25.06 -13.58 4.70
C SER A 90 23.60 -13.22 5.07
N ASP A 91 22.63 -13.97 4.66
CA ASP A 91 21.94 -15.12 5.17
C ASP A 91 20.69 -15.44 4.36
N GLY A 92 20.71 -16.60 3.77
CA GLY A 92 19.63 -17.57 3.67
C GLY A 92 18.30 -17.24 2.99
N ILE A 93 18.25 -16.66 1.79
CA ILE A 93 17.14 -16.96 0.88
C ILE A 93 17.78 -17.43 -0.45
N ASN A 94 17.51 -18.68 -0.81
CA ASN A 94 17.89 -19.23 -2.10
C ASN A 94 17.14 -18.45 -3.20
N GLY A 95 17.73 -17.35 -3.67
CA GLY A 95 17.16 -16.48 -4.69
C GLY A 95 17.18 -17.18 -6.04
N GLY A 96 16.02 -17.63 -6.49
CA GLY A 96 15.81 -17.87 -7.92
C GLY A 96 16.17 -16.58 -8.67
N SER A 97 17.07 -16.66 -9.64
CA SER A 97 17.54 -15.52 -10.43
C SER A 97 16.33 -14.89 -11.14
N ILE A 98 15.88 -13.73 -10.67
CA ILE A 98 14.88 -12.91 -11.36
C ILE A 98 15.59 -12.31 -12.57
N LYS A 99 15.54 -12.99 -13.70
CA LYS A 99 15.91 -12.40 -14.98
C LYS A 99 14.72 -11.57 -15.48
N GLY A 100 14.62 -10.32 -15.03
CA GLY A 100 13.84 -9.34 -15.75
C GLY A 100 14.34 -9.30 -17.21
N ASN A 101 13.44 -9.33 -18.18
CA ASN A 101 13.74 -9.22 -19.61
C ASN A 101 14.27 -7.80 -19.95
N CYS A 102 15.42 -7.42 -19.39
CA CYS A 102 16.16 -6.23 -19.80
C CYS A 102 17.06 -6.59 -20.95
N VAL A 103 16.56 -6.54 -22.17
CA VAL A 103 17.39 -6.60 -23.39
C VAL A 103 17.88 -5.19 -23.66
N ALA A 104 19.20 -5.00 -23.67
CA ALA A 104 19.83 -3.72 -23.97
C ALA A 104 19.26 -3.11 -25.26
N GLY A 105 18.77 -1.86 -25.18
CA GLY A 105 18.16 -1.13 -26.30
C GLY A 105 16.66 -1.38 -26.52
N LYS A 106 16.00 -2.19 -25.68
CA LYS A 106 14.54 -2.38 -25.71
C LYS A 106 13.88 -1.68 -24.51
N LYS A 107 12.61 -1.30 -24.69
CA LYS A 107 11.75 -0.69 -23.68
C LYS A 107 11.84 -1.48 -22.35
N ALA A 108 12.10 -0.81 -21.23
CA ALA A 108 12.08 -1.43 -19.92
C ALA A 108 10.67 -1.98 -19.64
N LEU A 109 10.58 -3.25 -19.23
CA LEU A 109 9.34 -3.96 -18.98
C LEU A 109 9.25 -4.35 -17.50
N PRO A 110 8.05 -4.35 -16.91
CA PRO A 110 7.82 -4.94 -15.62
C PRO A 110 7.88 -6.47 -15.68
N ILE A 111 7.88 -7.11 -14.53
CA ILE A 111 7.90 -8.57 -14.39
C ILE A 111 6.47 -9.09 -14.61
N TYR A 112 6.25 -9.89 -15.65
CA TYR A 112 4.94 -10.52 -15.93
C TYR A 112 4.84 -11.95 -15.40
N CYS A 113 5.96 -12.66 -15.39
CA CYS A 113 6.10 -14.03 -14.91
C CYS A 113 7.54 -14.27 -14.51
N ILE A 114 7.80 -15.37 -13.81
CA ILE A 114 9.14 -15.78 -13.37
C ILE A 114 9.58 -16.97 -14.24
N GLN A 115 10.78 -16.88 -14.81
CA GLN A 115 11.34 -18.03 -15.53
C GLN A 115 11.83 -19.08 -14.53
N THR A 116 11.14 -20.21 -14.43
CA THR A 116 11.49 -21.31 -13.53
C THR A 116 11.04 -22.66 -14.10
N ASP A 117 11.78 -23.71 -13.79
CA ASP A 117 11.40 -25.11 -14.09
C ASP A 117 10.59 -25.72 -12.94
N GLU A 118 10.49 -25.03 -11.79
CA GLU A 118 9.69 -25.47 -10.67
C GLU A 118 8.20 -25.32 -10.98
N LYS A 119 7.42 -26.33 -10.61
CA LYS A 119 5.94 -26.31 -10.76
C LYS A 119 5.32 -25.41 -9.70
N LYS A 120 5.55 -24.11 -9.83
CA LYS A 120 5.06 -23.08 -8.92
C LYS A 120 4.42 -21.94 -9.70
N ILE A 121 3.39 -21.35 -9.10
CA ILE A 121 2.73 -20.13 -9.54
C ILE A 121 2.65 -19.16 -8.37
N SER A 122 2.46 -17.88 -8.65
CA SER A 122 2.20 -16.83 -7.65
C SER A 122 0.79 -16.32 -7.80
N ILE A 123 -0.02 -16.42 -6.75
CA ILE A 123 -1.30 -15.70 -6.64
C ILE A 123 -1.01 -14.36 -5.99
N SER A 124 -1.63 -13.30 -6.45
CA SER A 124 -1.48 -11.96 -5.88
C SER A 124 -2.81 -11.22 -5.89
N PHE A 125 -2.99 -10.33 -4.91
CA PHE A 125 -4.22 -9.57 -4.75
C PHE A 125 -3.94 -8.07 -4.83
N ASP A 126 -4.71 -7.35 -5.65
CA ASP A 126 -4.74 -5.89 -5.59
C ASP A 126 -5.84 -5.46 -4.61
N ALA A 127 -5.48 -4.62 -3.63
CA ALA A 127 -6.35 -4.12 -2.57
C ALA A 127 -6.50 -2.60 -2.70
N ALA A 128 -7.56 -2.18 -3.38
CA ALA A 128 -7.85 -0.79 -3.66
C ALA A 128 -9.21 -0.32 -3.11
N TRP A 129 -10.13 -1.25 -2.88
CA TRP A 129 -11.48 -0.99 -2.34
C TRP A 129 -11.85 -2.09 -1.35
N GLY A 130 -12.84 -1.92 -0.52
CA GLY A 130 -13.35 -2.91 0.41
C GLY A 130 -12.34 -3.79 1.16
N ALA A 131 -12.72 -4.31 2.32
CA ALA A 131 -11.91 -5.27 3.08
C ALA A 131 -12.79 -6.38 3.71
N ASP A 132 -14.05 -6.47 3.32
CA ASP A 132 -15.04 -7.35 3.97
C ASP A 132 -14.70 -8.84 3.79
N ASP A 133 -13.99 -9.19 2.74
CA ASP A 133 -13.55 -10.55 2.43
C ASP A 133 -12.11 -10.85 2.84
N THR A 134 -11.34 -9.86 3.31
CA THR A 134 -9.91 -10.01 3.61
C THR A 134 -9.63 -11.17 4.55
N ILE A 135 -10.34 -11.25 5.67
CA ILE A 135 -10.16 -12.35 6.64
C ILE A 135 -10.50 -13.71 6.01
N LYS A 136 -11.58 -13.78 5.22
CA LYS A 136 -11.96 -15.01 4.52
C LYS A 136 -10.89 -15.45 3.53
N LEU A 137 -10.30 -14.52 2.76
CA LEU A 137 -9.17 -14.82 1.87
C LEU A 137 -7.97 -15.36 2.65
N LEU A 138 -7.61 -14.71 3.75
CA LEU A 138 -6.51 -15.13 4.60
C LEU A 138 -6.74 -16.52 5.23
N ASP A 139 -7.96 -16.82 5.68
CA ASP A 139 -8.32 -18.12 6.24
C ASP A 139 -8.21 -19.25 5.18
N ILE A 140 -8.60 -18.97 3.92
CA ILE A 140 -8.45 -19.91 2.81
C ILE A 140 -6.96 -20.13 2.48
N LEU A 141 -6.18 -19.06 2.41
CA LEU A 141 -4.74 -19.15 2.16
C LEU A 141 -4.01 -19.95 3.26
N ASP A 142 -4.38 -19.74 4.52
CA ASP A 142 -3.83 -20.50 5.65
C ASP A 142 -4.26 -21.99 5.61
N LYS A 143 -5.53 -22.28 5.28
CA LYS A 143 -6.04 -23.64 5.08
C LYS A 143 -5.20 -24.43 4.08
N HIS A 144 -4.78 -23.77 3.00
CA HIS A 144 -3.97 -24.38 1.94
C HIS A 144 -2.46 -24.20 2.12
N ASN A 145 -2.02 -23.57 3.21
CA ASN A 145 -0.62 -23.22 3.50
C ASN A 145 0.04 -22.43 2.34
N VAL A 146 -0.69 -21.47 1.77
CA VAL A 146 -0.25 -20.61 0.67
C VAL A 146 0.10 -19.23 1.21
N LYS A 147 1.26 -18.70 0.82
CA LYS A 147 1.61 -17.29 1.05
C LYS A 147 1.63 -16.56 -0.28
N THR A 148 1.20 -15.30 -0.23
CA THR A 148 0.94 -14.47 -1.42
C THR A 148 1.34 -13.03 -1.17
N THR A 149 1.29 -12.18 -2.20
CA THR A 149 1.52 -10.74 -2.11
C THR A 149 0.20 -9.99 -2.23
N PHE A 150 -0.04 -9.04 -1.32
CA PHE A 150 -1.13 -8.07 -1.41
C PHE A 150 -0.55 -6.71 -1.83
N PHE A 151 -0.92 -6.23 -3.01
CA PHE A 151 -0.56 -4.90 -3.51
C PHE A 151 -1.64 -3.90 -3.07
N MET A 152 -1.29 -3.04 -2.12
CA MET A 152 -2.25 -2.17 -1.44
C MET A 152 -2.09 -0.72 -1.86
N THR A 153 -3.21 -0.03 -2.11
CA THR A 153 -3.20 1.42 -2.28
C THR A 153 -3.03 2.14 -0.94
N GLY A 154 -2.48 3.34 -0.95
CA GLY A 154 -2.34 4.14 0.26
C GLY A 154 -3.66 4.52 0.90
N GLY A 155 -4.71 4.71 0.09
CA GLY A 155 -6.08 4.89 0.57
C GLY A 155 -6.60 3.67 1.33
N TRP A 156 -6.38 2.46 0.80
CA TRP A 156 -6.76 1.21 1.45
C TRP A 156 -5.99 0.98 2.76
N VAL A 157 -4.67 1.21 2.76
CA VAL A 157 -3.81 1.10 3.95
C VAL A 157 -4.29 2.04 5.06
N SER A 158 -4.66 3.28 4.71
CA SER A 158 -5.16 4.26 5.68
C SER A 158 -6.53 3.90 6.24
N THR A 159 -7.38 3.28 5.42
CA THR A 159 -8.76 2.92 5.80
C THR A 159 -8.81 1.64 6.63
N TYR A 160 -7.93 0.67 6.33
CA TYR A 160 -7.93 -0.67 6.92
C TYR A 160 -6.59 -1.06 7.57
N PRO A 161 -6.03 -0.25 8.48
CA PRO A 161 -4.70 -0.49 9.05
C PRO A 161 -4.59 -1.82 9.80
N ASP A 162 -5.68 -2.30 10.40
CA ASP A 162 -5.68 -3.58 11.11
C ASP A 162 -5.63 -4.76 10.13
N MET A 163 -6.21 -4.63 8.94
CA MET A 163 -6.09 -5.66 7.89
C MET A 163 -4.67 -5.72 7.32
N VAL A 164 -3.99 -4.58 7.18
CA VAL A 164 -2.57 -4.56 6.79
C VAL A 164 -1.72 -5.34 7.78
N LYS A 165 -1.91 -5.11 9.08
CA LYS A 165 -1.21 -5.85 10.15
C LYS A 165 -1.54 -7.34 10.12
N GLU A 166 -2.81 -7.69 9.90
CA GLU A 166 -3.25 -9.09 9.83
C GLU A 166 -2.62 -9.82 8.65
N ILE A 167 -2.61 -9.22 7.46
CA ILE A 167 -1.92 -9.75 6.28
C ILE A 167 -0.44 -9.99 6.58
N TYR A 168 0.23 -9.02 7.18
CA TYR A 168 1.65 -9.12 7.55
C TYR A 168 1.89 -10.20 8.62
N ASN A 169 1.10 -10.23 9.68
CA ASN A 169 1.25 -11.18 10.79
C ASN A 169 1.02 -12.63 10.36
N ARG A 170 0.18 -12.86 9.34
CA ARG A 170 -0.01 -14.18 8.73
C ARG A 170 1.09 -14.53 7.72
N GLY A 171 2.12 -13.69 7.57
CA GLY A 171 3.32 -13.98 6.78
C GLY A 171 3.12 -13.83 5.27
N HIS A 172 2.20 -12.99 4.84
CA HIS A 172 2.06 -12.59 3.46
C HIS A 172 2.95 -11.40 3.13
N ASP A 173 3.31 -11.25 1.87
CA ASP A 173 4.08 -10.13 1.35
C ASP A 173 3.20 -8.89 1.19
N LEU A 174 3.78 -7.71 1.45
CA LEU A 174 3.13 -6.43 1.28
C LEU A 174 3.73 -5.71 0.07
N GLY A 175 2.91 -5.46 -0.92
CA GLY A 175 3.26 -4.73 -2.14
C GLY A 175 2.62 -3.35 -2.18
N ASN A 176 3.22 -2.46 -2.93
CA ASN A 176 2.78 -1.09 -3.13
C ASN A 176 1.95 -0.98 -4.43
N HIS A 177 0.77 -0.33 -4.36
CA HIS A 177 -0.13 -0.12 -5.50
C HIS A 177 -0.48 1.37 -5.71
N SER A 178 0.46 2.27 -5.45
CA SER A 178 0.35 3.72 -5.44
C SER A 178 -0.57 4.29 -4.35
N GLU A 179 -0.42 5.56 -4.04
CA GLU A 179 -1.21 6.23 -2.99
C GLU A 179 -2.68 6.36 -3.38
N ASN A 180 -2.97 6.86 -4.60
CA ASN A 180 -4.29 7.28 -5.01
C ASN A 180 -4.83 6.50 -6.22
N HIS A 181 -4.22 5.36 -6.58
CA HIS A 181 -4.63 4.52 -7.71
C HIS A 181 -4.75 5.30 -9.03
N LYS A 182 -3.79 6.20 -9.31
CA LYS A 182 -3.77 7.02 -10.54
C LYS A 182 -3.20 6.24 -11.73
N GLU A 183 -3.51 6.69 -12.95
CA GLU A 183 -2.82 6.27 -14.17
C GLU A 183 -1.38 6.83 -14.14
N MET A 184 -0.45 6.02 -13.64
CA MET A 184 0.91 6.42 -13.30
C MET A 184 1.72 6.90 -14.52
N SER A 185 1.42 6.40 -15.71
CA SER A 185 2.12 6.82 -16.94
C SER A 185 1.87 8.29 -17.32
N LYS A 186 0.81 8.89 -16.78
CA LYS A 186 0.42 10.30 -17.02
C LYS A 186 1.09 11.28 -16.04
N LEU A 187 1.75 10.79 -15.01
CA LEU A 187 2.39 11.58 -13.96
C LEU A 187 3.85 11.89 -14.31
N SER A 188 4.35 13.02 -13.80
CA SER A 188 5.77 13.33 -13.77
C SER A 188 6.55 12.37 -12.85
N ALA A 189 7.85 12.26 -13.01
CA ALA A 189 8.69 11.41 -12.17
C ALA A 189 8.61 11.78 -10.67
N SER A 190 8.44 13.06 -10.35
CA SER A 190 8.26 13.51 -8.95
C SER A 190 6.94 13.01 -8.38
N GLU A 191 5.83 13.19 -9.12
CA GLU A 191 4.51 12.71 -8.70
C GLU A 191 4.46 11.19 -8.59
N GLN A 192 5.10 10.46 -9.52
CA GLN A 192 5.23 9.00 -9.46
C GLN A 192 5.96 8.57 -8.17
N LYS A 193 7.06 9.24 -7.84
CA LYS A 193 7.82 8.98 -6.62
C LYS A 193 7.00 9.27 -5.36
N GLU A 194 6.24 10.36 -5.33
CA GLU A 194 5.35 10.71 -4.23
C GLU A 194 4.27 9.65 -4.00
N GLU A 195 3.61 9.19 -5.08
CA GLU A 195 2.62 8.10 -5.05
C GLU A 195 3.19 6.79 -4.50
N ILE A 196 4.47 6.48 -4.78
CA ILE A 196 5.13 5.27 -4.29
C ILE A 196 5.54 5.45 -2.82
N THR A 197 6.30 6.50 -2.51
CA THR A 197 6.88 6.67 -1.16
C THR A 197 5.84 6.92 -0.07
N ALA A 198 4.67 7.47 -0.42
CA ALA A 198 3.58 7.67 0.53
C ALA A 198 3.05 6.33 1.08
N VAL A 199 2.87 5.34 0.22
CA VAL A 199 2.41 3.99 0.63
C VAL A 199 3.49 3.26 1.43
N ASP A 200 4.75 3.34 0.98
CA ASP A 200 5.87 2.71 1.68
C ASP A 200 5.96 3.17 3.13
N ASN A 201 5.87 4.49 3.34
CA ASN A 201 5.91 5.08 4.67
C ASN A 201 4.76 4.58 5.56
N LYS A 202 3.55 4.50 5.03
CA LYS A 202 2.37 4.00 5.76
C LYS A 202 2.52 2.53 6.16
N ILE A 203 2.93 1.67 5.22
CA ILE A 203 3.14 0.25 5.49
C ILE A 203 4.26 0.06 6.51
N LYS A 204 5.36 0.78 6.36
CA LYS A 204 6.49 0.72 7.29
C LYS A 204 6.12 1.20 8.69
N GLU A 205 5.33 2.26 8.82
CA GLU A 205 4.83 2.75 10.11
C GLU A 205 3.96 1.69 10.82
N LEU A 206 3.12 0.97 10.08
CA LEU A 206 2.21 -0.02 10.64
C LEU A 206 2.87 -1.35 11.01
N THR A 207 3.88 -1.79 10.24
CA THR A 207 4.39 -3.17 10.28
C THR A 207 5.91 -3.26 10.45
N GLY A 208 6.64 -2.18 10.21
CA GLY A 208 8.10 -2.19 10.10
C GLY A 208 8.64 -2.77 8.77
N TYR A 209 7.75 -3.23 7.88
CA TYR A 209 8.12 -3.85 6.62
C TYR A 209 8.53 -2.81 5.57
N ASP A 210 9.65 -3.05 4.89
CA ASP A 210 10.09 -2.25 3.75
C ASP A 210 9.56 -2.90 2.45
N CYS A 211 8.63 -2.23 1.77
CA CYS A 211 8.11 -2.71 0.50
C CYS A 211 9.21 -2.67 -0.58
N PHE A 212 9.23 -3.69 -1.43
CA PHE A 212 10.15 -3.77 -2.57
C PHE A 212 9.47 -4.19 -3.88
N LEU A 213 8.15 -4.45 -3.84
CA LEU A 213 7.34 -4.76 -5.01
C LEU A 213 6.34 -3.62 -5.26
N PHE A 214 6.25 -3.18 -6.49
CA PHE A 214 5.29 -2.17 -6.94
C PHE A 214 4.47 -2.70 -8.10
N ARG A 215 3.15 -2.57 -8.03
CA ARG A 215 2.26 -2.86 -9.16
C ARG A 215 1.59 -1.59 -9.63
N PRO A 216 1.78 -1.20 -10.92
CA PRO A 216 1.10 -0.03 -11.45
C PRO A 216 -0.42 -0.24 -11.49
N PRO A 217 -1.23 0.74 -11.02
CA PRO A 217 -2.66 0.73 -11.21
C PRO A 217 -3.06 0.53 -12.70
N TYR A 218 -4.13 -0.22 -12.93
CA TYR A 218 -4.64 -0.54 -14.28
C TYR A 218 -3.66 -1.30 -15.19
N GLY A 219 -2.50 -1.73 -14.67
CA GLY A 219 -1.41 -2.23 -15.51
C GLY A 219 -0.77 -1.14 -16.38
N ASP A 220 -1.06 0.14 -16.11
CA ASP A 220 -0.60 1.28 -16.89
C ASP A 220 0.85 1.65 -16.56
N TYR A 221 1.73 1.62 -17.56
CA TYR A 221 3.13 2.00 -17.39
C TYR A 221 3.77 2.53 -18.67
N ASN A 222 4.84 3.29 -18.48
CA ASN A 222 5.77 3.71 -19.51
C ASN A 222 7.23 3.57 -19.01
N SER A 223 8.21 3.87 -19.85
CA SER A 223 9.62 3.76 -19.46
C SER A 223 9.99 4.71 -18.32
N LEU A 224 9.35 5.88 -18.22
CA LEU A 224 9.59 6.81 -17.11
C LEU A 224 9.18 6.19 -15.79
N LEU A 225 7.97 5.60 -15.71
CA LEU A 225 7.51 4.95 -14.50
C LEU A 225 8.40 3.78 -14.09
N ILE A 226 8.80 2.93 -15.04
CA ILE A 226 9.69 1.79 -14.74
C ILE A 226 11.01 2.27 -14.12
N ASN A 227 11.61 3.32 -14.68
CA ASN A 227 12.83 3.90 -14.13
C ASN A 227 12.60 4.54 -12.74
N THR A 228 11.47 5.21 -12.53
CA THR A 228 11.10 5.79 -11.22
C THR A 228 10.92 4.69 -10.17
N VAL A 229 10.25 3.59 -10.51
CA VAL A 229 10.04 2.43 -9.62
C VAL A 229 11.39 1.82 -9.18
N TYR A 230 12.31 1.59 -10.13
CA TYR A 230 13.67 1.14 -9.78
C TYR A 230 14.43 2.17 -8.94
N GLY A 231 14.27 3.47 -9.24
CA GLY A 231 14.87 4.57 -8.47
C GLY A 231 14.32 4.68 -7.03
N CYS A 232 13.15 4.08 -6.77
CA CYS A 232 12.58 3.93 -5.43
C CYS A 232 12.94 2.58 -4.77
N ASN A 233 13.87 1.81 -5.33
CA ASN A 233 14.27 0.47 -4.89
C ASN A 233 13.14 -0.57 -4.94
N HIS A 234 12.24 -0.44 -5.92
CA HIS A 234 11.14 -1.39 -6.15
C HIS A 234 11.33 -2.14 -7.45
N TYR A 235 10.75 -3.35 -7.50
CA TYR A 235 10.59 -4.12 -8.72
C TYR A 235 9.17 -3.93 -9.25
N PRO A 236 8.99 -3.45 -10.50
CA PRO A 236 7.67 -3.32 -11.10
C PRO A 236 7.13 -4.70 -11.49
N VAL A 237 5.95 -5.05 -10.98
CA VAL A 237 5.30 -6.35 -11.17
C VAL A 237 3.96 -6.18 -11.88
N GLN A 238 3.73 -7.03 -12.87
CA GLN A 238 2.47 -7.20 -13.59
C GLN A 238 1.91 -8.61 -13.33
N TRP A 239 1.23 -9.19 -14.29
CA TRP A 239 0.69 -10.54 -14.31
C TRP A 239 0.65 -11.07 -15.75
N ASP A 240 0.65 -12.38 -15.90
CA ASP A 240 0.42 -13.04 -17.18
C ASP A 240 -0.93 -13.77 -17.19
N VAL A 241 -1.58 -13.94 -16.04
CA VAL A 241 -2.92 -14.50 -15.90
C VAL A 241 -3.82 -13.53 -15.13
N ASP A 242 -4.81 -12.96 -15.82
CA ASP A 242 -5.86 -12.13 -15.21
C ASP A 242 -7.07 -13.04 -14.89
N SER A 243 -7.48 -13.08 -13.62
CA SER A 243 -8.64 -13.86 -13.19
C SER A 243 -9.97 -13.29 -13.68
N LEU A 244 -10.01 -12.00 -14.01
CA LEU A 244 -11.22 -11.23 -14.33
C LEU A 244 -12.27 -11.26 -13.21
N ASP A 245 -11.86 -11.48 -11.95
CA ASP A 245 -12.73 -11.55 -10.78
C ASP A 245 -13.50 -10.25 -10.53
N TRP A 246 -12.89 -9.12 -10.85
CA TRP A 246 -13.48 -7.79 -10.78
C TRP A 246 -14.68 -7.55 -11.70
N LYS A 247 -14.95 -8.48 -12.64
CA LYS A 247 -16.11 -8.42 -13.57
C LYS A 247 -17.37 -9.04 -13.03
N ASP A 248 -17.33 -9.65 -11.85
CA ASP A 248 -18.48 -10.28 -11.19
C ASP A 248 -19.21 -11.35 -12.02
N TYR A 249 -18.50 -12.06 -12.89
CA TYR A 249 -19.08 -13.12 -13.73
C TYR A 249 -19.36 -14.43 -12.97
N GLY A 250 -19.06 -14.50 -11.67
CA GLY A 250 -19.30 -15.64 -10.81
C GLY A 250 -18.11 -16.56 -10.64
N VAL A 251 -18.19 -17.44 -9.64
CA VAL A 251 -17.14 -18.37 -9.20
C VAL A 251 -16.62 -19.25 -10.35
N ASP A 252 -17.51 -19.93 -11.05
CA ASP A 252 -17.14 -20.83 -12.16
C ASP A 252 -16.39 -20.11 -13.27
N SER A 253 -16.73 -18.85 -13.52
CA SER A 253 -16.04 -18.02 -14.51
C SER A 253 -14.61 -17.73 -14.12
N ILE A 254 -14.37 -17.37 -12.85
CA ILE A 254 -13.03 -17.12 -12.31
C ILE A 254 -12.18 -18.38 -12.40
N ILE A 255 -12.69 -19.51 -11.88
CA ILE A 255 -12.00 -20.80 -11.91
C ILE A 255 -11.63 -21.18 -13.35
N LYS A 256 -12.60 -21.09 -14.27
CA LYS A 256 -12.36 -21.42 -15.69
C LYS A 256 -11.36 -20.48 -16.34
N THR A 257 -11.45 -19.18 -16.06
CA THR A 257 -10.54 -18.15 -16.62
C THR A 257 -9.11 -18.43 -16.20
N VAL A 258 -8.85 -18.69 -14.93
CA VAL A 258 -7.53 -18.98 -14.41
C VAL A 258 -7.02 -20.35 -14.86
N THR A 259 -7.77 -21.42 -14.58
CA THR A 259 -7.29 -22.80 -14.79
C THR A 259 -7.16 -23.21 -16.25
N ARG A 260 -7.85 -22.52 -17.18
CA ARG A 260 -7.76 -22.74 -18.63
C ARG A 260 -7.02 -21.62 -19.36
N HIS A 261 -6.39 -20.71 -18.64
CA HIS A 261 -5.64 -19.62 -19.26
C HIS A 261 -4.44 -20.17 -20.04
N LYS A 262 -4.28 -19.72 -21.28
CA LYS A 262 -3.22 -20.23 -22.18
C LYS A 262 -1.80 -19.93 -21.71
N ALA A 263 -1.62 -18.88 -20.88
CA ALA A 263 -0.33 -18.49 -20.31
C ALA A 263 -0.06 -19.19 -18.99
N LEU A 264 -1.04 -19.87 -18.37
CA LEU A 264 -0.85 -20.52 -17.07
C LEU A 264 0.22 -21.62 -17.18
N GLY A 265 1.27 -21.49 -16.41
CA GLY A 265 2.40 -22.40 -16.39
C GLY A 265 3.34 -22.14 -15.20
N ASN A 266 4.50 -22.76 -15.25
CA ASN A 266 5.51 -22.54 -14.22
C ASN A 266 5.95 -21.08 -14.20
N GLY A 267 5.91 -20.48 -13.00
CA GLY A 267 6.29 -19.08 -12.79
C GLY A 267 5.21 -18.04 -13.12
N SER A 268 4.00 -18.47 -13.52
CA SER A 268 2.88 -17.52 -13.75
C SER A 268 2.58 -16.69 -12.53
N ILE A 269 2.23 -15.40 -12.76
CA ILE A 269 1.72 -14.47 -11.77
C ILE A 269 0.25 -14.23 -12.08
N ILE A 270 -0.62 -14.60 -11.14
CA ILE A 270 -2.07 -14.48 -11.26
C ILE A 270 -2.53 -13.23 -10.54
N LEU A 271 -3.27 -12.37 -11.25
CA LEU A 271 -3.96 -11.22 -10.67
C LEU A 271 -5.33 -11.63 -10.15
N MET A 272 -5.59 -11.29 -8.90
CA MET A 272 -6.89 -11.30 -8.25
C MET A 272 -7.08 -9.99 -7.48
N HIS A 273 -8.27 -9.76 -6.92
CA HIS A 273 -8.57 -8.55 -6.16
C HIS A 273 -9.17 -8.90 -4.80
N ASN A 274 -8.70 -8.21 -3.78
CA ASN A 274 -9.34 -8.15 -2.47
C ASN A 274 -10.57 -7.24 -2.58
N GLY A 275 -11.71 -7.68 -2.05
CA GLY A 275 -12.98 -6.94 -2.13
C GLY A 275 -13.82 -7.26 -3.37
N ALA A 276 -13.37 -8.11 -4.29
CA ALA A 276 -14.19 -8.57 -5.40
C ALA A 276 -15.16 -9.68 -4.95
N LYS A 277 -16.39 -9.61 -5.41
CA LYS A 277 -17.55 -10.35 -4.87
C LYS A 277 -17.40 -11.88 -4.78
N PHE A 278 -16.71 -12.50 -5.74
CA PHE A 278 -16.63 -13.94 -5.85
C PHE A 278 -15.21 -14.51 -5.67
N THR A 279 -14.23 -13.65 -5.41
CA THR A 279 -12.82 -14.04 -5.31
C THR A 279 -12.58 -15.04 -4.20
N ALA A 280 -13.08 -14.78 -3.01
CA ALA A 280 -12.90 -15.66 -1.86
C ALA A 280 -13.54 -17.05 -2.06
N GLU A 281 -14.67 -17.14 -2.78
CA GLU A 281 -15.31 -18.43 -3.07
C GLU A 281 -14.59 -19.19 -4.19
N ALA A 282 -14.01 -18.48 -5.15
CA ALA A 282 -13.27 -19.10 -6.23
C ALA A 282 -11.86 -19.54 -5.83
N LEU A 283 -11.31 -18.97 -4.75
CA LEU A 283 -9.96 -19.25 -4.28
C LEU A 283 -9.85 -20.59 -3.57
N ASP A 284 -10.89 -21.04 -2.84
CA ASP A 284 -10.93 -22.31 -2.10
C ASP A 284 -11.05 -23.53 -3.05
#